data_9fc632a36451d99fe47d806ff5e6f145
#
_entry.id   9fc632a36451d99fe47d806ff5e6f145
#
_cell.length_a   1.000
_cell.length_b   1.000
_cell.length_c   1.000
_cell.angle_alpha   90.00
_cell.angle_beta   90.00
_cell.angle_gamma   90.00
#
_symmetry.space_group_name_H-M   'P 1'
#
loop_
_entity.id
_entity.type
_entity.pdbx_description
1 polymer ?
#
loop_
_entity_poly.entity_id
_entity_poly.type
_entity_poly.pdbx_seq_one_letter_code
_entity_poly.pdbx_strand_id
1 'polypeptide(L)'
;MADIKKEQERDELHRAIWAIADELRGAVDGWDFKNYVLGTMFYRYISENLTAYINDGEIEAGNTGFDYAKLKDAQAEEARAGLVQEKGFFILPSELFCNVRARAATGEGWTYPNGKEKLLNEKLEEVFSHIEASAQGSASENSFAGLFDDFDVNSNKLGSTVAKRNERLTKLLDGIAAMNLGSVKDHDIDAFGDAYEYLMTMYASNAGK
;
A
#
# COMPACT_ATOMS: atom_id res chain seq x y z
N MET A 1 28.41 7.65 12.74
CA MET A 1 28.11 6.87 11.50
C MET A 1 26.65 6.48 11.38
N ALA A 2 25.98 6.03 12.45
CA ALA A 2 24.54 5.71 12.41
C ALA A 2 23.65 6.93 12.09
N ASP A 3 23.97 8.12 12.61
CA ASP A 3 23.18 9.35 12.36
C ASP A 3 23.27 9.82 10.91
N ILE A 4 24.44 9.68 10.27
CA ILE A 4 24.61 10.04 8.85
C ILE A 4 23.80 9.10 7.94
N LYS A 5 23.75 7.82 8.28
CA LYS A 5 22.95 6.84 7.52
C LYS A 5 21.45 7.15 7.59
N LYS A 6 20.95 7.45 8.81
CA LYS A 6 19.54 7.84 9.01
C LYS A 6 19.17 9.12 8.26
N GLU A 7 20.06 10.11 8.26
CA GLU A 7 19.84 11.36 7.52
C GLU A 7 19.81 11.12 6.01
N GLN A 8 20.68 10.26 5.48
CA GLN A 8 20.65 9.86 4.07
C GLN A 8 19.36 9.11 3.69
N GLU A 9 18.90 8.18 4.54
CA GLU A 9 17.66 7.44 4.32
C GLU A 9 16.43 8.37 4.30
N ARG A 10 16.39 9.37 5.20
CA ARG A 10 15.34 10.42 5.19
C ARG A 10 15.37 11.26 3.92
N ASP A 11 16.55 11.70 3.50
CA ASP A 11 16.70 12.49 2.28
C ASP A 11 16.28 11.71 1.02
N GLU A 12 16.55 10.41 0.98
CA GLU A 12 16.08 9.54 -0.10
C GLU A 12 14.56 9.40 -0.09
N LEU A 13 13.96 9.21 1.08
CA LEU A 13 12.52 9.14 1.26
C LEU A 13 11.83 10.44 0.81
N HIS A 14 12.35 11.60 1.24
CA HIS A 14 11.82 12.91 0.86
C HIS A 14 11.92 13.16 -0.64
N ARG A 15 13.04 12.78 -1.27
CA ARG A 15 13.20 12.87 -2.73
C ARG A 15 12.23 11.98 -3.50
N ALA A 16 11.97 10.76 -3.00
CA ALA A 16 11.00 9.85 -3.59
C ALA A 16 9.58 10.39 -3.50
N ILE A 17 9.20 10.97 -2.35
CA ILE A 17 7.90 11.65 -2.17
C ILE A 17 7.75 12.81 -3.15
N TRP A 18 8.80 13.63 -3.30
CA TRP A 18 8.81 14.74 -4.25
C TRP A 18 8.66 14.28 -5.70
N ALA A 19 9.31 13.18 -6.09
CA ALA A 19 9.19 12.63 -7.44
C ALA A 19 7.74 12.21 -7.75
N ILE A 20 7.05 11.60 -6.79
CA ILE A 20 5.63 11.27 -6.93
C ILE A 20 4.77 12.55 -7.01
N ALA A 21 5.09 13.56 -6.18
CA ALA A 21 4.40 14.85 -6.22
C ALA A 21 4.51 15.53 -7.59
N ASP A 22 5.70 15.47 -8.20
CA ASP A 22 5.92 16.03 -9.54
C ASP A 22 5.13 15.29 -10.62
N GLU A 23 5.03 13.97 -10.54
CA GLU A 23 4.24 13.15 -11.47
C GLU A 23 2.72 13.43 -11.37
N LEU A 24 2.23 13.73 -10.16
CA LEU A 24 0.83 14.03 -9.88
C LEU A 24 0.53 15.54 -9.93
N ARG A 25 1.54 16.37 -10.21
CA ARG A 25 1.41 17.84 -10.21
C ARG A 25 0.33 18.32 -11.16
N GLY A 26 -0.51 19.24 -10.65
CA GLY A 26 -1.61 19.84 -11.41
C GLY A 26 -2.87 18.98 -11.54
N ALA A 27 -2.85 17.79 -10.94
CA ALA A 27 -3.97 16.86 -10.95
C ALA A 27 -4.63 16.71 -9.59
N VAL A 28 -3.80 16.63 -8.54
CA VAL A 28 -4.23 16.41 -7.16
C VAL A 28 -3.76 17.61 -6.37
N ASP A 29 -4.66 18.27 -5.60
CA ASP A 29 -4.21 19.31 -4.70
C ASP A 29 -3.41 18.72 -3.51
N GLY A 30 -2.69 19.60 -2.82
CA GLY A 30 -1.72 19.16 -1.85
C GLY A 30 -2.29 18.29 -0.72
N TRP A 31 -3.51 18.56 -0.29
CA TRP A 31 -4.12 17.80 0.81
C TRP A 31 -4.50 16.39 0.40
N ASP A 32 -5.11 16.23 -0.77
CA ASP A 32 -5.49 14.93 -1.30
C ASP A 32 -4.27 14.09 -1.66
N PHE A 33 -3.21 14.72 -2.20
CA PHE A 33 -1.94 14.06 -2.50
C PHE A 33 -1.39 13.32 -1.26
N LYS A 34 -1.39 13.98 -0.09
CA LYS A 34 -0.95 13.36 1.15
C LYS A 34 -1.70 12.06 1.44
N ASN A 35 -3.03 12.06 1.31
CA ASN A 35 -3.86 10.89 1.60
C ASN A 35 -3.57 9.74 0.64
N TYR A 36 -3.35 10.02 -0.65
CA TYR A 36 -2.96 9.00 -1.62
C TYR A 36 -1.58 8.39 -1.33
N VAL A 37 -0.59 9.21 -0.99
CA VAL A 37 0.75 8.72 -0.66
C VAL A 37 0.72 7.90 0.62
N LEU A 38 0.13 8.42 1.69
CA LEU A 38 0.08 7.72 2.99
C LEU A 38 -0.72 6.43 2.92
N GLY A 39 -1.89 6.44 2.28
CA GLY A 39 -2.71 5.23 2.10
C GLY A 39 -1.97 4.15 1.30
N THR A 40 -1.27 4.53 0.22
CA THR A 40 -0.50 3.58 -0.59
C THR A 40 0.73 3.06 0.17
N MET A 41 1.45 3.92 0.90
CA MET A 41 2.57 3.50 1.76
C MET A 41 2.10 2.53 2.83
N PHE A 42 0.97 2.82 3.47
CA PHE A 42 0.40 1.94 4.50
C PHE A 42 -0.01 0.59 3.89
N TYR A 43 -0.69 0.60 2.75
CA TYR A 43 -1.05 -0.64 2.03
C TYR A 43 0.18 -1.49 1.70
N ARG A 44 1.26 -0.87 1.21
CA ARG A 44 2.53 -1.55 0.98
C ARG A 44 3.09 -2.13 2.28
N TYR A 45 3.15 -1.33 3.34
CA TYR A 45 3.70 -1.72 4.63
C TYR A 45 2.98 -2.94 5.23
N ILE A 46 1.64 -2.92 5.29
CA ILE A 46 0.90 -4.06 5.84
C ILE A 46 1.00 -5.30 4.97
N SER A 47 1.06 -5.15 3.64
CA SER A 47 1.27 -6.26 2.70
C SER A 47 2.64 -6.92 2.90
N GLU A 48 3.71 -6.14 2.97
CA GLU A 48 5.07 -6.63 3.19
C GLU A 48 5.23 -7.25 4.58
N ASN A 49 4.63 -6.63 5.62
CA ASN A 49 4.67 -7.14 6.99
C ASN A 49 3.98 -8.50 7.12
N LEU A 50 2.77 -8.63 6.55
CA LEU A 50 2.05 -9.90 6.56
C LEU A 50 2.81 -10.98 5.79
N THR A 51 3.32 -10.67 4.60
CA THR A 51 4.11 -11.60 3.79
C THR A 51 5.37 -12.07 4.51
N ALA A 52 6.12 -11.16 5.12
CA ALA A 52 7.32 -11.50 5.87
C ALA A 52 7.01 -12.40 7.06
N TYR A 53 5.96 -12.08 7.82
CA TYR A 53 5.53 -12.87 8.97
C TYR A 53 5.20 -14.33 8.58
N ILE A 54 4.40 -14.51 7.53
CA ILE A 54 4.01 -15.84 7.06
C ILE A 54 5.22 -16.62 6.52
N ASN A 55 6.04 -15.97 5.68
CA ASN A 55 7.22 -16.60 5.10
C ASN A 55 8.23 -17.03 6.18
N ASP A 56 8.45 -16.19 7.21
CA ASP A 56 9.36 -16.53 8.31
C ASP A 56 8.85 -17.75 9.11
N GLY A 57 7.55 -17.79 9.43
CA GLY A 57 6.94 -18.93 10.10
C GLY A 57 7.08 -20.25 9.29
N GLU A 58 6.86 -20.18 7.98
CA GLU A 58 7.04 -21.33 7.08
C GLU A 58 8.51 -21.79 6.99
N ILE A 59 9.44 -20.83 6.92
CA ILE A 59 10.88 -21.12 6.92
C ILE A 59 11.30 -21.82 8.24
N GLU A 60 10.81 -21.31 9.38
CA GLU A 60 11.06 -21.93 10.70
C GLU A 60 10.45 -23.34 10.79
N ALA A 61 9.33 -23.59 10.11
CA ALA A 61 8.72 -24.93 9.99
C ALA A 61 9.44 -25.85 8.99
N GLY A 62 10.49 -25.37 8.30
CA GLY A 62 11.31 -26.14 7.36
C GLY A 62 10.94 -25.94 5.88
N ASN A 63 9.97 -25.10 5.56
CA ASN A 63 9.52 -24.81 4.19
C ASN A 63 10.32 -23.67 3.56
N THR A 64 11.61 -23.85 3.34
CA THR A 64 12.55 -22.79 2.92
C THR A 64 12.29 -22.19 1.53
N GLY A 65 11.46 -22.83 0.70
CA GLY A 65 11.06 -22.34 -0.63
C GLY A 65 9.68 -21.71 -0.67
N PHE A 66 9.03 -21.55 0.49
CA PHE A 66 7.69 -20.97 0.57
C PHE A 66 7.72 -19.46 0.29
N ASP A 67 6.73 -19.00 -0.47
CA ASP A 67 6.50 -17.58 -0.76
C ASP A 67 4.99 -17.30 -0.78
N TYR A 68 4.53 -16.64 0.26
CA TYR A 68 3.11 -16.30 0.41
C TYR A 68 2.56 -15.54 -0.80
N ALA A 69 3.35 -14.66 -1.40
CA ALA A 69 2.92 -13.87 -2.56
C ALA A 69 2.63 -14.73 -3.81
N LYS A 70 3.12 -15.97 -3.85
CA LYS A 70 2.88 -16.93 -4.95
C LYS A 70 1.80 -17.97 -4.63
N LEU A 71 1.30 -17.97 -3.41
CA LEU A 71 0.24 -18.90 -3.02
C LEU A 71 -1.07 -18.57 -3.76
N LYS A 72 -1.90 -19.58 -3.99
CA LYS A 72 -3.24 -19.36 -4.53
C LYS A 72 -4.16 -18.85 -3.42
N ASP A 73 -5.05 -17.92 -3.73
CA ASP A 73 -5.99 -17.33 -2.77
C ASP A 73 -6.79 -18.38 -2.00
N ALA A 74 -7.25 -19.44 -2.67
CA ALA A 74 -8.00 -20.53 -2.03
C ALA A 74 -7.20 -21.26 -0.95
N GLN A 75 -5.89 -21.36 -1.09
CA GLN A 75 -5.00 -21.98 -0.09
C GLN A 75 -4.74 -21.01 1.08
N ALA A 76 -4.55 -19.73 0.77
CA ALA A 76 -4.36 -18.70 1.79
C ALA A 76 -5.61 -18.52 2.66
N GLU A 77 -6.79 -18.68 2.06
CA GLU A 77 -8.09 -18.56 2.75
C GLU A 77 -8.24 -19.57 3.90
N GLU A 78 -7.63 -20.74 3.80
CA GLU A 78 -7.62 -21.77 4.86
C GLU A 78 -6.93 -21.27 6.14
N ALA A 79 -5.95 -20.37 6.02
CA ALA A 79 -5.22 -19.79 7.14
C ALA A 79 -5.82 -18.48 7.68
N ARG A 80 -6.85 -17.90 7.01
CA ARG A 80 -7.42 -16.59 7.34
C ARG A 80 -7.74 -16.43 8.84
N ALA A 81 -8.45 -17.37 9.41
CA ALA A 81 -8.91 -17.25 10.80
C ALA A 81 -7.75 -17.15 11.80
N GLY A 82 -6.70 -17.98 11.61
CA GLY A 82 -5.49 -17.95 12.42
C GLY A 82 -4.73 -16.62 12.24
N LEU A 83 -4.55 -16.18 11.00
CA LEU A 83 -3.83 -14.93 10.69
C LEU A 83 -4.56 -13.70 11.25
N VAL A 84 -5.88 -13.64 11.15
CA VAL A 84 -6.67 -12.55 11.77
C VAL A 84 -6.54 -12.57 13.28
N GLN A 85 -6.53 -13.74 13.91
CA GLN A 85 -6.33 -13.85 15.35
C GLN A 85 -4.93 -13.34 15.77
N GLU A 86 -3.89 -13.63 15.00
CA GLU A 86 -2.50 -13.32 15.33
C GLU A 86 -2.09 -11.90 14.92
N LYS A 87 -2.50 -11.47 13.72
CA LYS A 87 -2.08 -10.18 13.11
C LYS A 87 -3.16 -9.11 13.15
N GLY A 88 -4.41 -9.50 13.41
CA GLY A 88 -5.55 -8.59 13.46
C GLY A 88 -6.16 -8.24 12.10
N PHE A 89 -5.60 -8.73 11.00
CA PHE A 89 -6.09 -8.52 9.62
C PHE A 89 -5.59 -9.61 8.68
N PHE A 90 -6.13 -9.63 7.46
CA PHE A 90 -5.74 -10.57 6.41
C PHE A 90 -5.75 -9.91 5.04
N ILE A 91 -4.82 -10.31 4.17
CA ILE A 91 -4.75 -9.90 2.77
C ILE A 91 -4.52 -11.15 1.92
N LEU A 92 -5.34 -11.37 0.91
CA LEU A 92 -5.14 -12.46 -0.06
C LEU A 92 -3.84 -12.27 -0.86
N PRO A 93 -3.16 -13.35 -1.27
CA PRO A 93 -1.97 -13.24 -2.11
C PRO A 93 -2.18 -12.39 -3.36
N SER A 94 -3.30 -12.56 -4.08
CA SER A 94 -3.62 -11.74 -5.25
C SER A 94 -3.88 -10.26 -4.94
N GLU A 95 -4.09 -9.92 -3.68
CA GLU A 95 -4.39 -8.58 -3.17
C GLU A 95 -3.19 -7.93 -2.45
N LEU A 96 -2.06 -8.60 -2.38
CA LEU A 96 -0.82 -8.00 -1.88
C LEU A 96 -0.37 -6.85 -2.80
N PHE A 97 0.18 -5.83 -2.20
CA PHE A 97 0.68 -4.65 -2.93
C PHE A 97 1.58 -5.02 -4.11
N CYS A 98 2.53 -5.93 -3.94
CA CYS A 98 3.45 -6.38 -4.99
C CYS A 98 2.70 -7.00 -6.19
N ASN A 99 1.68 -7.81 -5.95
CA ASN A 99 0.93 -8.50 -6.99
C ASN A 99 -0.05 -7.57 -7.71
N VAL A 100 -0.73 -6.69 -6.97
CA VAL A 100 -1.61 -5.68 -7.57
C VAL A 100 -0.80 -4.70 -8.42
N ARG A 101 0.33 -4.22 -7.91
CA ARG A 101 1.25 -3.35 -8.66
C ARG A 101 1.80 -4.02 -9.91
N ALA A 102 2.30 -5.26 -9.80
CA ALA A 102 2.85 -6.00 -10.93
C ALA A 102 1.82 -6.15 -12.05
N ARG A 103 0.58 -6.48 -11.72
CA ARG A 103 -0.49 -6.61 -12.70
C ARG A 103 -0.92 -5.26 -13.30
N ALA A 104 -1.02 -4.22 -12.49
CA ALA A 104 -1.30 -2.87 -12.99
C ALA A 104 -0.25 -2.39 -14.00
N ALA A 105 1.03 -2.71 -13.79
CA ALA A 105 2.13 -2.35 -14.68
C ALA A 105 2.06 -3.03 -16.05
N THR A 106 1.40 -4.21 -16.17
CA THR A 106 1.17 -4.86 -17.47
C THR A 106 0.04 -4.24 -18.27
N GLY A 107 -0.78 -3.41 -17.65
CA GLY A 107 -2.02 -2.88 -18.23
C GLY A 107 -3.16 -3.91 -18.31
N GLU A 108 -2.97 -5.11 -17.78
CA GLU A 108 -4.01 -6.13 -17.70
C GLU A 108 -4.96 -5.84 -16.54
N GLY A 109 -6.25 -5.78 -16.83
CA GLY A 109 -7.31 -5.68 -15.82
C GLY A 109 -7.52 -6.99 -15.06
N TRP A 110 -8.37 -6.95 -14.06
CA TRP A 110 -8.92 -8.13 -13.38
C TRP A 110 -10.25 -8.51 -14.01
N THR A 111 -10.83 -9.60 -13.56
CA THR A 111 -12.10 -10.08 -14.09
C THR A 111 -13.09 -10.29 -12.94
N TYR A 112 -14.26 -9.71 -13.05
CA TYR A 112 -15.38 -10.01 -12.17
C TYR A 112 -15.91 -11.44 -12.36
N PRO A 113 -16.63 -12.03 -11.37
CA PRO A 113 -17.23 -13.36 -11.53
C PRO A 113 -18.18 -13.48 -12.73
N ASN A 114 -18.75 -12.36 -13.19
CA ASN A 114 -19.63 -12.31 -14.37
C ASN A 114 -18.87 -12.16 -15.70
N GLY A 115 -17.54 -12.25 -15.69
CA GLY A 115 -16.68 -12.15 -16.89
C GLY A 115 -16.38 -10.73 -17.36
N LYS A 116 -16.92 -9.69 -16.71
CA LYS A 116 -16.58 -8.30 -17.04
C LYS A 116 -15.16 -7.96 -16.56
N GLU A 117 -14.51 -7.09 -17.31
CA GLU A 117 -13.24 -6.51 -16.91
C GLU A 117 -13.42 -5.63 -15.67
N LYS A 118 -12.47 -5.74 -14.74
CA LYS A 118 -12.34 -4.90 -13.55
C LYS A 118 -11.05 -4.11 -13.68
N LEU A 119 -11.12 -2.81 -13.56
CA LEU A 119 -9.99 -1.92 -13.71
C LEU A 119 -9.26 -1.69 -12.36
N LEU A 120 -8.09 -1.05 -12.40
CA LEU A 120 -7.25 -0.87 -11.21
C LEU A 120 -7.96 -0.10 -10.08
N ASN A 121 -8.70 0.98 -10.38
CA ASN A 121 -9.45 1.72 -9.38
C ASN A 121 -10.47 0.83 -8.65
N GLU A 122 -11.22 0.00 -9.41
CA GLU A 122 -12.20 -0.93 -8.83
C GLU A 122 -11.51 -2.04 -8.01
N LYS A 123 -10.32 -2.50 -8.47
CA LYS A 123 -9.55 -3.51 -7.71
C LYS A 123 -8.99 -2.93 -6.41
N LEU A 124 -8.49 -1.71 -6.40
CA LEU A 124 -7.99 -1.08 -5.18
C LEU A 124 -9.12 -0.84 -4.17
N GLU A 125 -10.29 -0.38 -4.61
CA GLU A 125 -11.47 -0.23 -3.76
C GLU A 125 -11.87 -1.56 -3.11
N GLU A 126 -11.89 -2.65 -3.90
CA GLU A 126 -12.15 -4.01 -3.40
C GLU A 126 -11.10 -4.45 -2.38
N VAL A 127 -9.81 -4.26 -2.68
CA VAL A 127 -8.71 -4.64 -1.78
C VAL A 127 -8.81 -3.91 -0.45
N PHE A 128 -9.03 -2.61 -0.45
CA PHE A 128 -9.15 -1.81 0.78
C PHE A 128 -10.35 -2.25 1.60
N SER A 129 -11.50 -2.46 0.95
CA SER A 129 -12.69 -2.98 1.61
C SER A 129 -12.47 -4.37 2.22
N HIS A 130 -11.75 -5.27 1.52
CA HIS A 130 -11.44 -6.61 2.03
C HIS A 130 -10.48 -6.56 3.23
N ILE A 131 -9.48 -5.68 3.21
CA ILE A 131 -8.54 -5.49 4.32
C ILE A 131 -9.31 -5.02 5.57
N GLU A 132 -10.12 -3.97 5.45
CA GLU A 132 -10.91 -3.44 6.56
C GLU A 132 -11.91 -4.48 7.09
N ALA A 133 -12.63 -5.15 6.18
CA ALA A 133 -13.59 -6.20 6.55
C ALA A 133 -12.90 -7.39 7.25
N SER A 134 -11.67 -7.73 6.89
CA SER A 134 -10.92 -8.82 7.51
C SER A 134 -10.59 -8.56 8.98
N ALA A 135 -10.46 -7.29 9.37
CA ALA A 135 -10.13 -6.88 10.74
C ALA A 135 -11.37 -6.83 11.66
N GLN A 136 -12.58 -6.93 11.13
CA GLN A 136 -13.81 -6.90 11.93
C GLN A 136 -13.84 -8.04 12.96
N GLY A 137 -14.17 -7.71 14.21
CA GLY A 137 -14.18 -8.65 15.34
C GLY A 137 -12.78 -8.99 15.88
N SER A 138 -11.70 -8.47 15.31
CA SER A 138 -10.34 -8.61 15.82
C SER A 138 -9.96 -7.49 16.81
N ALA A 139 -8.82 -7.64 17.49
CA ALA A 139 -8.26 -6.57 18.33
C ALA A 139 -7.86 -5.32 17.54
N SER A 140 -7.69 -5.44 16.22
CA SER A 140 -7.27 -4.36 15.31
C SER A 140 -8.45 -3.65 14.62
N GLU A 141 -9.70 -4.07 14.85
CA GLU A 141 -10.88 -3.51 14.18
C GLU A 141 -10.90 -1.98 14.17
N ASN A 142 -10.73 -1.36 15.33
CA ASN A 142 -10.74 0.11 15.45
C ASN A 142 -9.60 0.80 14.70
N SER A 143 -8.49 0.10 14.46
CA SER A 143 -7.32 0.63 13.73
C SER A 143 -7.50 0.55 12.22
N PHE A 144 -8.34 -0.37 11.76
CA PHE A 144 -8.58 -0.60 10.33
C PHE A 144 -9.89 0.03 9.83
N ALA A 145 -10.85 0.30 10.71
CA ALA A 145 -12.13 0.89 10.33
C ALA A 145 -11.93 2.29 9.73
N GLY A 146 -12.32 2.46 8.46
CA GLY A 146 -12.21 3.72 7.74
C GLY A 146 -10.78 4.14 7.40
N LEU A 147 -9.82 3.22 7.46
CA LEU A 147 -8.41 3.50 7.22
C LEU A 147 -8.13 4.07 5.83
N PHE A 148 -8.92 3.64 4.85
CA PHE A 148 -8.81 4.06 3.46
C PHE A 148 -9.92 5.01 3.00
N ASP A 149 -10.77 5.52 3.90
CA ASP A 149 -11.90 6.39 3.55
C ASP A 149 -11.48 7.64 2.76
N ASP A 150 -10.31 8.21 3.11
CA ASP A 150 -9.76 9.38 2.41
C ASP A 150 -9.04 9.03 1.09
N PHE A 151 -8.96 7.75 0.73
CA PHE A 151 -8.34 7.28 -0.50
C PHE A 151 -9.40 7.04 -1.59
N ASP A 152 -9.98 8.11 -2.12
CA ASP A 152 -10.98 8.02 -3.18
C ASP A 152 -10.36 7.69 -4.56
N VAL A 153 -10.35 6.40 -4.92
CA VAL A 153 -9.84 5.89 -6.20
C VAL A 153 -10.65 6.39 -7.41
N ASN A 154 -11.86 6.89 -7.19
CA ASN A 154 -12.79 7.35 -8.21
C ASN A 154 -12.82 8.88 -8.34
N SER A 155 -12.03 9.59 -7.53
CA SER A 155 -11.98 11.03 -7.50
C SER A 155 -11.62 11.64 -8.87
N ASN A 156 -12.38 12.67 -9.27
CA ASN A 156 -12.05 13.46 -10.45
C ASN A 156 -10.71 14.22 -10.30
N LYS A 157 -10.21 14.37 -9.08
CA LYS A 157 -8.90 14.95 -8.79
C LYS A 157 -7.75 14.04 -9.28
N LEU A 158 -7.93 12.71 -9.26
CA LEU A 158 -7.01 11.77 -9.92
C LEU A 158 -7.09 11.84 -11.45
N GLY A 159 -8.21 12.25 -12.01
CA GLY A 159 -8.39 12.38 -13.44
C GLY A 159 -9.86 12.45 -13.85
N SER A 160 -10.14 13.22 -14.89
CA SER A 160 -11.51 13.40 -15.42
C SER A 160 -12.07 12.15 -16.10
N THR A 161 -11.22 11.15 -16.40
CA THR A 161 -11.62 9.87 -17.00
C THR A 161 -11.07 8.71 -16.19
N VAL A 162 -11.72 7.55 -16.26
CA VAL A 162 -11.26 6.32 -15.59
C VAL A 162 -9.84 5.95 -16.05
N ALA A 163 -9.55 6.07 -17.34
CA ALA A 163 -8.22 5.79 -17.89
C ALA A 163 -7.14 6.67 -17.24
N LYS A 164 -7.38 7.99 -17.11
CA LYS A 164 -6.44 8.91 -16.46
C LYS A 164 -6.28 8.61 -14.97
N ARG A 165 -7.37 8.25 -14.28
CA ARG A 165 -7.29 7.85 -12.87
C ARG A 165 -6.41 6.62 -12.71
N ASN A 166 -6.64 5.59 -13.51
CA ASN A 166 -5.85 4.36 -13.46
C ASN A 166 -4.38 4.56 -13.84
N GLU A 167 -4.08 5.40 -14.82
CA GLU A 167 -2.71 5.80 -15.14
C GLU A 167 -1.99 6.40 -13.93
N ARG A 168 -2.65 7.32 -13.20
CA ARG A 168 -2.07 7.96 -12.02
C ARG A 168 -1.95 7.03 -10.83
N LEU A 169 -2.94 6.16 -10.62
CA LEU A 169 -2.86 5.12 -9.60
C LEU A 169 -1.70 4.16 -9.87
N THR A 170 -1.48 3.76 -11.13
CA THR A 170 -0.32 2.94 -11.51
C THR A 170 1.00 3.66 -11.19
N LYS A 171 1.14 4.93 -11.57
CA LYS A 171 2.33 5.74 -11.26
C LYS A 171 2.55 5.90 -9.75
N LEU A 172 1.47 6.07 -8.99
CA LEU A 172 1.53 6.14 -7.53
C LEU A 172 2.05 4.81 -6.93
N LEU A 173 1.50 3.67 -7.38
CA LEU A 173 1.99 2.35 -6.95
C LEU A 173 3.46 2.16 -7.30
N ASP A 174 3.89 2.54 -8.50
CA ASP A 174 5.28 2.43 -8.94
C ASP A 174 6.21 3.34 -8.15
N GLY A 175 5.82 4.58 -7.92
CA GLY A 175 6.58 5.54 -7.10
C GLY A 175 6.76 5.05 -5.67
N ILE A 176 5.68 4.55 -5.04
CA ILE A 176 5.73 3.99 -3.69
C ILE A 176 6.59 2.70 -3.67
N ALA A 177 6.49 1.83 -4.69
CA ALA A 177 7.31 0.63 -4.77
C ALA A 177 8.82 0.93 -4.89
N ALA A 178 9.19 2.04 -5.52
CA ALA A 178 10.58 2.47 -5.67
C ALA A 178 11.18 3.06 -4.39
N MET A 179 10.36 3.42 -3.39
CA MET A 179 10.86 3.95 -2.12
C MET A 179 11.60 2.86 -1.34
N ASN A 180 12.76 3.22 -0.79
CA ASN A 180 13.44 2.40 0.20
C ASN A 180 12.81 2.66 1.58
N LEU A 181 11.86 1.84 1.98
CA LEU A 181 11.19 1.93 3.30
C LEU A 181 11.90 1.11 4.39
N GLY A 182 13.10 0.57 4.10
CA GLY A 182 13.79 -0.38 4.96
C GLY A 182 13.18 -1.78 4.88
N SER A 183 13.82 -2.77 5.51
CA SER A 183 13.19 -4.08 5.70
C SER A 183 12.34 -4.04 6.97
N VAL A 184 11.28 -4.84 7.02
CA VAL A 184 10.45 -5.00 8.23
C VAL A 184 11.28 -5.41 9.47
N LYS A 185 12.48 -5.97 9.25
CA LYS A 185 13.41 -6.42 10.29
C LYS A 185 14.49 -5.41 10.68
N ASP A 186 14.81 -4.45 9.81
CA ASP A 186 15.91 -3.49 9.97
C ASP A 186 15.40 -2.05 10.10
N HIS A 187 14.54 -1.80 11.09
CA HIS A 187 14.00 -0.47 11.36
C HIS A 187 15.07 0.48 11.94
N ASP A 188 15.90 1.07 11.09
CA ASP A 188 16.76 2.18 11.47
C ASP A 188 16.00 3.51 11.52
N ILE A 189 14.96 3.67 10.68
CA ILE A 189 14.02 4.80 10.71
C ILE A 189 12.57 4.29 10.73
N ASP A 190 11.69 5.05 11.37
CA ASP A 190 10.27 4.95 11.16
C ASP A 190 9.92 5.64 9.83
N ALA A 191 10.18 4.95 8.71
CA ALA A 191 9.99 5.52 7.38
C ALA A 191 8.55 5.98 7.14
N PHE A 192 7.57 5.33 7.79
CA PHE A 192 6.18 5.74 7.71
C PHE A 192 5.94 7.03 8.52
N GLY A 193 6.41 7.09 9.76
CA GLY A 193 6.31 8.28 10.60
C GLY A 193 7.07 9.47 9.99
N ASP A 194 8.29 9.26 9.53
CA ASP A 194 9.10 10.29 8.85
C ASP A 194 8.41 10.81 7.57
N ALA A 195 7.78 9.93 6.76
CA ALA A 195 7.01 10.33 5.58
C ALA A 195 5.76 11.13 5.96
N TYR A 196 5.06 10.72 7.02
CA TYR A 196 3.90 11.42 7.53
C TYR A 196 4.27 12.84 7.98
N GLU A 197 5.29 12.99 8.82
CA GLU A 197 5.75 14.28 9.31
C GLU A 197 6.20 15.19 8.17
N TYR A 198 6.94 14.65 7.21
CA TYR A 198 7.38 15.38 6.04
C TYR A 198 6.21 15.90 5.21
N LEU A 199 5.24 15.04 4.89
CA LEU A 199 4.05 15.41 4.15
C LEU A 199 3.22 16.46 4.90
N MET A 200 3.07 16.32 6.21
CA MET A 200 2.36 17.31 7.03
C MET A 200 3.06 18.67 6.99
N THR A 201 4.38 18.71 7.10
CA THR A 201 5.18 19.94 7.04
C THR A 201 5.12 20.59 5.67
N MET A 202 5.26 19.81 4.60
CA MET A 202 5.21 20.28 3.22
C MET A 202 3.88 20.94 2.86
N TYR A 203 2.76 20.40 3.39
CA TYR A 203 1.42 20.94 3.09
C TYR A 203 0.94 21.99 4.07
N ALA A 204 1.39 21.97 5.34
CA ALA A 204 1.12 23.07 6.27
C ALA A 204 1.76 24.39 5.79
N SER A 205 2.95 24.33 5.20
CA SER A 205 3.62 25.51 4.64
C SER A 205 2.94 26.06 3.39
N ASN A 206 2.15 25.28 2.67
CA ASN A 206 1.43 25.69 1.46
C ASN A 206 -0.02 26.17 1.73
N ALA A 207 -0.60 25.82 2.89
CA ALA A 207 -1.94 26.26 3.28
C ALA A 207 -1.97 27.74 3.77
N GLY A 208 -0.82 28.39 3.89
CA GLY A 208 -0.67 29.79 4.33
C GLY A 208 -0.39 30.80 3.20
N LYS A 209 -0.59 30.41 1.91
CA LYS A 209 -0.40 31.32 0.77
C LYS A 209 -1.67 31.52 -0.02
#